data_76f69d3729a3caeb6cb0bf6c7973dd1d
#
_entry.id   76f69d3729a3caeb6cb0bf6c7973dd1d
#
_cell.length_a   1.000
_cell.length_b   1.000
_cell.length_c   1.000
_cell.angle_alpha   90.00
_cell.angle_beta   90.00
_cell.angle_gamma   90.00
#
_symmetry.space_group_name_H-M   'P 1'
#
loop_
_entity.id
_entity.type
_entity.pdbx_description
1 polymer ?
#
loop_
_entity_poly.entity_id
_entity_poly.type
_entity_poly.pdbx_seq_one_letter_code
_entity_poly.pdbx_strand_id
1 'polypeptide(L)'
;ILLAYYFKARPWKKIVLVLSAIPVSLVTNGLRIASVGILYQFWGPAAAEGFFHDFSGWFIFMFSLGLLLLEMWVLKKIFRESGEQDEERRVKGEEGSLMTEAGNRKPVLFPSGQFAVAALLMIAAIALSHTIDFREKVPSSRPFDQFPLRIFDWQGVRTTMEKEYLDALKFDDYVMVDYKDPQGKTVSFYTAYFGSQTKGGSIHSPASCLPGGGWVFEESGDVTFPLKNGAGSMRVNRAYMQKGGTRELTYYWFPQHGRIVTNLFQLKLYTFWNALTSRRTDGALVRVITPVYESEQLADADTRLQGFTREMTPVLATFLPK
;
A
#
# COMPACT_ATOMS: atom_id res chain seq x y z
N ILE A 1 -22.02 -2.40 -9.47
CA ILE A 1 -22.60 -3.49 -10.28
C ILE A 1 -23.90 -3.99 -9.67
N LEU A 2 -23.92 -4.36 -8.36
CA LEU A 2 -25.13 -4.88 -7.70
C LEU A 2 -26.31 -3.88 -7.76
N LEU A 3 -26.07 -2.61 -7.45
CA LEU A 3 -27.06 -1.55 -7.57
C LEU A 3 -27.59 -1.40 -9.00
N ALA A 4 -26.69 -1.45 -9.99
CA ALA A 4 -27.09 -1.36 -11.40
C ALA A 4 -27.90 -2.60 -11.86
N TYR A 5 -27.65 -3.77 -11.28
CA TYR A 5 -28.42 -4.98 -11.54
C TYR A 5 -29.88 -4.84 -11.04
N TYR A 6 -30.06 -4.38 -9.81
CA TYR A 6 -31.40 -4.17 -9.22
C TYR A 6 -32.09 -2.89 -9.71
N PHE A 7 -31.35 -1.99 -10.38
CA PHE A 7 -31.95 -0.77 -10.92
C PHE A 7 -32.81 -1.11 -12.16
N LYS A 8 -34.10 -1.13 -11.98
CA LYS A 8 -35.10 -1.34 -13.07
C LYS A 8 -35.15 -0.08 -13.95
N ALA A 9 -34.17 0.06 -14.87
CA ALA A 9 -34.04 1.18 -15.78
C ALA A 9 -33.36 0.74 -17.09
N ARG A 10 -33.43 1.61 -18.13
CA ARG A 10 -32.77 1.37 -19.42
C ARG A 10 -31.26 1.14 -19.30
N PRO A 11 -30.66 0.36 -20.21
CA PRO A 11 -29.25 -0.03 -20.14
C PRO A 11 -28.27 1.16 -19.98
N TRP A 12 -28.54 2.28 -20.66
CA TRP A 12 -27.68 3.45 -20.60
C TRP A 12 -27.62 4.08 -19.19
N LYS A 13 -28.76 4.12 -18.46
CA LYS A 13 -28.80 4.60 -17.04
C LYS A 13 -27.97 3.69 -16.13
N LYS A 14 -27.97 2.38 -16.38
CA LYS A 14 -27.13 1.42 -15.67
C LYS A 14 -25.65 1.62 -15.96
N ILE A 15 -25.30 1.93 -17.20
CA ILE A 15 -23.92 2.22 -17.62
C ILE A 15 -23.44 3.51 -16.93
N VAL A 16 -24.27 4.57 -16.92
CA VAL A 16 -23.92 5.83 -16.21
C VAL A 16 -23.65 5.55 -14.73
N LEU A 17 -24.54 4.81 -14.04
CA LEU A 17 -24.38 4.47 -12.63
C LEU A 17 -23.11 3.64 -12.35
N VAL A 18 -22.72 2.75 -13.24
CA VAL A 18 -21.48 1.97 -13.08
C VAL A 18 -20.25 2.84 -13.31
N LEU A 19 -20.28 3.72 -14.31
CA LEU A 19 -19.17 4.61 -14.63
C LEU A 19 -18.99 5.70 -13.58
N SER A 20 -20.07 6.25 -13.00
CA SER A 20 -20.02 7.26 -11.95
C SER A 20 -19.48 6.70 -10.63
N ALA A 21 -19.55 5.40 -10.40
CA ALA A 21 -18.97 4.78 -9.20
C ALA A 21 -17.45 5.03 -9.10
N ILE A 22 -16.74 5.16 -10.23
CA ILE A 22 -15.29 5.44 -10.24
C ILE A 22 -14.99 6.84 -9.70
N PRO A 23 -15.50 7.95 -10.29
CA PRO A 23 -15.26 9.29 -9.77
C PRO A 23 -15.81 9.50 -8.36
N VAL A 24 -16.97 8.93 -8.02
CA VAL A 24 -17.51 8.99 -6.66
C VAL A 24 -16.54 8.35 -5.66
N SER A 25 -15.99 7.18 -5.98
CA SER A 25 -15.00 6.50 -5.13
C SER A 25 -13.71 7.30 -4.98
N LEU A 26 -13.22 7.92 -6.05
CA LEU A 26 -12.01 8.74 -6.01
C LEU A 26 -12.20 9.99 -5.14
N VAL A 27 -13.31 10.71 -5.32
CA VAL A 27 -13.63 11.92 -4.55
C VAL A 27 -13.82 11.59 -3.07
N THR A 28 -14.61 10.57 -2.75
CA THR A 28 -14.87 10.19 -1.36
C THR A 28 -13.63 9.67 -0.64
N ASN A 29 -12.74 8.95 -1.34
CA ASN A 29 -11.45 8.55 -0.77
C ASN A 29 -10.51 9.74 -0.59
N GLY A 30 -10.50 10.71 -1.51
CA GLY A 30 -9.77 11.97 -1.37
C GLY A 30 -10.25 12.78 -0.15
N LEU A 31 -11.57 12.88 0.06
CA LEU A 31 -12.15 13.52 1.25
C LEU A 31 -11.75 12.80 2.53
N ARG A 32 -11.66 11.47 2.52
CA ARG A 32 -11.16 10.70 3.66
C ARG A 32 -9.74 11.09 4.03
N ILE A 33 -8.84 11.10 3.05
CA ILE A 33 -7.43 11.45 3.27
C ILE A 33 -7.33 12.87 3.81
N ALA A 34 -8.05 13.82 3.21
CA ALA A 34 -8.08 15.20 3.66
C ALA A 34 -8.62 15.36 5.08
N SER A 35 -9.71 14.65 5.42
CA SER A 35 -10.30 14.71 6.77
C SER A 35 -9.37 14.12 7.83
N VAL A 36 -8.67 13.02 7.54
CA VAL A 36 -7.66 12.45 8.45
C VAL A 36 -6.49 13.43 8.64
N GLY A 37 -6.02 14.10 7.56
CA GLY A 37 -4.97 15.11 7.65
C GLY A 37 -5.41 16.33 8.50
N ILE A 38 -6.64 16.81 8.34
CA ILE A 38 -7.21 17.88 9.14
C ILE A 38 -7.32 17.47 10.63
N LEU A 39 -7.82 16.26 10.90
CA LEU A 39 -7.91 15.74 12.27
C LEU A 39 -6.51 15.65 12.92
N TYR A 40 -5.52 15.18 12.18
CA TYR A 40 -4.14 15.12 12.65
C TYR A 40 -3.61 16.50 13.06
N GLN A 41 -3.89 17.52 12.24
CA GLN A 41 -3.43 18.88 12.48
C GLN A 41 -4.08 19.53 13.72
N PHE A 42 -5.37 19.27 14.00
CA PHE A 42 -6.10 19.91 15.09
C PHE A 42 -6.15 19.10 16.38
N TRP A 43 -6.11 17.77 16.31
CA TRP A 43 -6.25 16.87 17.48
C TRP A 43 -5.08 15.91 17.68
N GLY A 44 -4.02 15.99 16.82
CA GLY A 44 -2.81 15.20 16.96
C GLY A 44 -2.93 13.74 16.50
N PRO A 45 -1.82 12.95 16.62
CA PRO A 45 -1.72 11.60 16.08
C PRO A 45 -2.74 10.61 16.66
N ALA A 46 -3.01 10.69 17.97
CA ALA A 46 -3.93 9.78 18.65
C ALA A 46 -5.38 9.85 18.15
N ALA A 47 -5.80 10.99 17.61
CA ALA A 47 -7.12 11.14 17.01
C ALA A 47 -7.19 10.66 15.55
N ALA A 48 -6.06 10.73 14.82
CA ALA A 48 -5.96 10.28 13.44
C ALA A 48 -5.76 8.75 13.33
N GLU A 49 -5.13 8.14 14.35
CA GLU A 49 -4.92 6.70 14.48
C GLU A 49 -5.98 6.11 15.44
N GLY A 50 -6.54 4.99 15.15
CA GLY A 50 -7.52 4.32 15.99
C GLY A 50 -8.96 4.45 15.50
N PHE A 51 -9.91 4.77 16.40
CA PHE A 51 -11.35 4.74 16.12
C PHE A 51 -11.75 5.52 14.85
N PHE A 52 -11.15 6.70 14.62
CA PHE A 52 -11.46 7.51 13.42
C PHE A 52 -10.91 6.89 12.13
N HIS A 53 -9.79 6.16 12.17
CA HIS A 53 -9.28 5.45 11.01
C HIS A 53 -10.23 4.33 10.57
N ASP A 54 -10.69 3.52 11.51
CA ASP A 54 -11.58 2.38 11.23
C ASP A 54 -13.02 2.87 10.93
N PHE A 55 -13.51 3.84 11.69
CA PHE A 55 -14.84 4.43 11.51
C PHE A 55 -14.95 5.22 10.20
N SER A 56 -13.90 5.95 9.80
CA SER A 56 -13.91 6.73 8.55
C SER A 56 -14.15 5.86 7.31
N GLY A 57 -13.63 4.64 7.30
CA GLY A 57 -13.86 3.69 6.20
C GLY A 57 -15.35 3.32 6.05
N TRP A 58 -16.01 3.02 7.16
CA TRP A 58 -17.44 2.70 7.19
C TRP A 58 -18.29 3.92 6.82
N PHE A 59 -18.00 5.08 7.39
CA PHE A 59 -18.73 6.32 7.12
C PHE A 59 -18.65 6.71 5.63
N ILE A 60 -17.48 6.64 5.03
CA ILE A 60 -17.26 6.95 3.61
C ILE A 60 -17.96 5.95 2.70
N PHE A 61 -17.95 4.66 3.08
CA PHE A 61 -18.72 3.65 2.34
C PHE A 61 -20.23 4.00 2.35
N MET A 62 -20.80 4.34 3.50
CA MET A 62 -22.20 4.75 3.62
C MET A 62 -22.50 6.03 2.85
N PHE A 63 -21.60 7.01 2.88
CA PHE A 63 -21.72 8.24 2.13
C PHE A 63 -21.66 8.00 0.61
N SER A 64 -20.71 7.18 0.13
CA SER A 64 -20.62 6.80 -1.28
C SER A 64 -21.87 6.04 -1.75
N LEU A 65 -22.36 5.12 -0.92
CA LEU A 65 -23.60 4.40 -1.20
C LEU A 65 -24.80 5.37 -1.29
N GLY A 66 -24.88 6.33 -0.38
CA GLY A 66 -25.92 7.36 -0.39
C GLY A 66 -25.88 8.22 -1.66
N LEU A 67 -24.68 8.60 -2.13
CA LEU A 67 -24.52 9.35 -3.38
C LEU A 67 -24.99 8.52 -4.60
N LEU A 68 -24.65 7.27 -4.67
CA LEU A 68 -25.12 6.39 -5.77
C LEU A 68 -26.63 6.16 -5.73
N LEU A 69 -27.23 6.05 -4.54
CA LEU A 69 -28.69 5.95 -4.40
C LEU A 69 -29.37 7.27 -4.79
N LEU A 70 -28.78 8.41 -4.44
CA LEU A 70 -29.25 9.73 -4.87
C LEU A 70 -29.16 9.87 -6.38
N GLU A 71 -28.06 9.43 -7.01
CA GLU A 71 -27.91 9.42 -8.46
C GLU A 71 -28.99 8.54 -9.12
N MET A 72 -29.23 7.33 -8.60
CA MET A 72 -30.31 6.48 -9.08
C MET A 72 -31.68 7.17 -9.02
N TRP A 73 -31.95 7.88 -7.91
CA TRP A 73 -33.20 8.64 -7.74
C TRP A 73 -33.28 9.79 -8.74
N VAL A 74 -32.20 10.54 -8.93
CA VAL A 74 -32.11 11.65 -9.89
C VAL A 74 -32.31 11.16 -11.31
N LEU A 75 -31.62 10.08 -11.72
CA LEU A 75 -31.77 9.47 -13.05
C LEU A 75 -33.19 8.97 -13.30
N LYS A 76 -33.85 8.46 -12.26
CA LYS A 76 -35.26 8.04 -12.34
C LYS A 76 -36.22 9.21 -12.44
N LYS A 77 -35.95 10.31 -11.71
CA LYS A 77 -36.83 11.48 -11.64
C LYS A 77 -36.70 12.40 -12.86
N ILE A 78 -35.47 12.71 -13.28
CA ILE A 78 -35.20 13.68 -14.37
C ILE A 78 -35.49 13.05 -15.73
N PHE A 79 -35.10 11.82 -15.93
CA PHE A 79 -35.28 11.09 -17.21
C PHE A 79 -36.49 10.13 -17.15
N ARG A 80 -37.60 10.64 -16.61
CA ARG A 80 -38.89 9.90 -16.56
C ARG A 80 -39.48 9.89 -17.96
N GLU A 81 -39.37 8.77 -18.64
CA GLU A 81 -39.94 8.59 -19.98
C GLU A 81 -41.36 8.02 -19.92
N SER A 82 -42.21 8.44 -20.85
CA SER A 82 -43.62 7.99 -20.95
C SER A 82 -43.75 6.45 -21.03
N GLY A 83 -42.76 5.74 -21.57
CA GLY A 83 -42.76 4.28 -21.64
C GLY A 83 -42.54 3.54 -20.32
N GLU A 84 -41.92 4.20 -19.29
CA GLU A 84 -41.78 3.61 -17.94
C GLU A 84 -43.15 3.58 -17.19
N GLN A 85 -44.06 4.48 -17.53
CA GLN A 85 -45.41 4.49 -16.93
C GLN A 85 -46.26 3.33 -17.43
N ASP A 86 -46.12 2.94 -18.70
CA ASP A 86 -46.84 1.82 -19.27
C ASP A 86 -46.31 0.48 -18.77
N GLU A 87 -45.01 0.38 -18.54
CA GLU A 87 -44.38 -0.81 -17.97
C GLU A 87 -44.64 -0.95 -16.46
N GLU A 88 -44.66 0.16 -15.72
CA GLU A 88 -45.08 0.17 -14.31
C GLU A 88 -46.58 -0.13 -14.14
N ARG A 89 -47.44 0.31 -15.08
CA ARG A 89 -48.83 -0.05 -15.09
C ARG A 89 -49.06 -1.53 -15.47
N ARG A 90 -48.26 -2.03 -16.39
CA ARG A 90 -48.30 -3.45 -16.79
C ARG A 90 -47.84 -4.36 -15.66
N VAL A 91 -46.73 -4.02 -15.00
CA VAL A 91 -46.19 -4.76 -13.84
C VAL A 91 -47.16 -4.70 -12.65
N LYS A 92 -47.78 -3.53 -12.37
CA LYS A 92 -48.83 -3.44 -11.35
C LYS A 92 -50.10 -4.19 -11.69
N GLY A 93 -50.43 -4.28 -12.99
CA GLY A 93 -51.55 -5.11 -13.49
C GLY A 93 -51.25 -6.62 -13.34
N GLU A 94 -50.03 -7.03 -13.64
CA GLU A 94 -49.56 -8.40 -13.45
C GLU A 94 -49.36 -8.74 -11.95
N GLU A 95 -48.84 -7.82 -11.10
CA GLU A 95 -48.77 -8.02 -9.65
C GLU A 95 -50.17 -8.14 -9.03
N GLY A 96 -51.13 -7.36 -9.49
CA GLY A 96 -52.52 -7.49 -9.06
C GLY A 96 -53.13 -8.85 -9.42
N SER A 97 -52.85 -9.38 -10.61
CA SER A 97 -53.22 -10.72 -11.04
C SER A 97 -52.48 -11.82 -10.30
N LEU A 98 -51.16 -11.63 -10.06
CA LEU A 98 -50.30 -12.56 -9.30
C LEU A 98 -50.64 -12.58 -7.80
N MET A 99 -51.11 -11.48 -7.22
CA MET A 99 -51.56 -11.47 -5.82
C MET A 99 -52.85 -12.28 -5.61
N THR A 100 -53.66 -12.40 -6.63
CA THR A 100 -54.85 -13.24 -6.55
C THR A 100 -54.47 -14.74 -6.63
N GLU A 101 -53.40 -15.10 -7.34
CA GLU A 101 -52.83 -16.45 -7.37
C GLU A 101 -51.88 -16.76 -6.21
N ALA A 102 -51.21 -15.74 -5.63
CA ALA A 102 -50.24 -15.91 -4.56
C ALA A 102 -50.83 -16.28 -3.20
N GLY A 103 -52.18 -16.11 -3.02
CA GLY A 103 -52.89 -16.51 -1.80
C GLY A 103 -52.81 -18.02 -1.49
N ASN A 104 -52.28 -18.83 -2.40
CA ASN A 104 -52.17 -20.29 -2.23
C ASN A 104 -50.72 -20.83 -2.32
N ARG A 105 -49.71 -19.99 -2.38
CA ARG A 105 -48.29 -20.44 -2.32
C ARG A 105 -47.86 -20.53 -0.90
N LYS A 106 -47.61 -21.77 -0.44
CA LYS A 106 -46.91 -22.01 0.85
C LYS A 106 -45.58 -21.22 0.86
N PRO A 107 -45.23 -20.55 1.97
CA PRO A 107 -43.92 -19.87 2.06
C PRO A 107 -42.82 -20.87 1.76
N VAL A 108 -42.01 -20.57 0.73
CA VAL A 108 -40.83 -21.38 0.40
C VAL A 108 -39.81 -21.14 1.52
N LEU A 109 -39.81 -22.03 2.49
CA LEU A 109 -38.92 -21.96 3.68
C LEU A 109 -37.45 -22.24 3.35
N PHE A 110 -37.17 -22.61 2.11
CA PHE A 110 -35.81 -22.93 1.67
C PHE A 110 -35.31 -21.81 0.74
N PRO A 111 -34.07 -21.34 0.99
CA PRO A 111 -33.44 -20.36 0.12
C PRO A 111 -33.33 -20.92 -1.30
N SER A 112 -33.50 -20.04 -2.30
CA SER A 112 -33.30 -20.43 -3.72
C SER A 112 -31.94 -21.09 -3.87
N GLY A 113 -31.81 -22.09 -4.76
CA GLY A 113 -30.53 -22.82 -4.96
C GLY A 113 -29.35 -21.88 -5.18
N GLN A 114 -29.56 -20.73 -5.80
CA GLN A 114 -28.56 -19.67 -5.99
C GLN A 114 -28.09 -19.06 -4.67
N PHE A 115 -29.03 -18.83 -3.73
CA PHE A 115 -28.67 -18.32 -2.41
C PHE A 115 -27.89 -19.37 -1.59
N ALA A 116 -28.31 -20.64 -1.68
CA ALA A 116 -27.60 -21.74 -1.00
C ALA A 116 -26.16 -21.89 -1.54
N VAL A 117 -25.97 -21.82 -2.86
CA VAL A 117 -24.64 -21.85 -3.48
C VAL A 117 -23.80 -20.63 -3.06
N ALA A 118 -24.35 -19.42 -3.05
CA ALA A 118 -23.66 -18.22 -2.62
C ALA A 118 -23.27 -18.28 -1.13
N ALA A 119 -24.16 -18.76 -0.28
CA ALA A 119 -23.89 -18.97 1.15
C ALA A 119 -22.79 -20.03 1.36
N LEU A 120 -22.84 -21.12 0.62
CA LEU A 120 -21.82 -22.19 0.69
C LEU A 120 -20.45 -21.69 0.23
N LEU A 121 -20.37 -20.92 -0.85
CA LEU A 121 -19.14 -20.31 -1.32
C LEU A 121 -18.58 -19.31 -0.31
N MET A 122 -19.44 -18.52 0.33
CA MET A 122 -19.03 -17.57 1.37
C MET A 122 -18.52 -18.27 2.63
N ILE A 123 -19.20 -19.33 3.07
CA ILE A 123 -18.75 -20.18 4.20
C ILE A 123 -17.42 -20.85 3.85
N ALA A 124 -17.27 -21.38 2.64
CA ALA A 124 -16.03 -21.98 2.17
C ALA A 124 -14.88 -20.96 2.12
N ALA A 125 -15.14 -19.73 1.64
CA ALA A 125 -14.16 -18.66 1.62
C ALA A 125 -13.74 -18.23 3.04
N ILE A 126 -14.69 -18.13 3.98
CA ILE A 126 -14.43 -17.80 5.38
C ILE A 126 -13.63 -18.95 6.03
N ALA A 127 -14.03 -20.20 5.85
CA ALA A 127 -13.30 -21.36 6.36
C ALA A 127 -11.87 -21.39 5.80
N LEU A 128 -11.70 -21.17 4.50
CA LEU A 128 -10.40 -21.08 3.84
C LEU A 128 -9.54 -19.95 4.42
N SER A 129 -10.12 -18.78 4.67
CA SER A 129 -9.40 -17.64 5.25
C SER A 129 -8.93 -17.88 6.69
N HIS A 130 -9.60 -18.73 7.44
CA HIS A 130 -9.22 -19.09 8.81
C HIS A 130 -8.27 -20.29 8.90
N THR A 131 -8.32 -21.22 7.93
CA THR A 131 -7.52 -22.45 7.97
C THR A 131 -6.19 -22.34 7.24
N ILE A 132 -6.05 -21.38 6.32
CA ILE A 132 -4.82 -21.20 5.52
C ILE A 132 -4.13 -19.93 5.97
N ASP A 133 -3.13 -20.08 6.85
CA ASP A 133 -2.15 -19.02 7.05
C ASP A 133 -1.15 -19.04 5.88
N PHE A 134 -1.38 -18.18 4.90
CA PHE A 134 -0.51 -18.06 3.72
C PHE A 134 0.81 -17.35 4.00
N ARG A 135 1.08 -16.96 5.26
CA ARG A 135 2.15 -16.04 5.59
C ARG A 135 2.98 -16.60 6.73
N GLU A 136 3.96 -17.40 6.37
CA GLU A 136 4.97 -17.83 7.31
C GLU A 136 5.88 -16.64 7.68
N LYS A 137 6.17 -16.48 8.98
CA LYS A 137 7.14 -15.50 9.46
C LYS A 137 8.54 -16.08 9.28
N VAL A 138 9.31 -15.48 8.38
CA VAL A 138 10.69 -15.88 8.09
C VAL A 138 11.63 -14.98 8.89
N PRO A 139 12.46 -15.51 9.80
CA PRO A 139 13.45 -14.69 10.52
C PRO A 139 14.57 -14.24 9.58
N SER A 140 15.24 -13.13 9.93
CA SER A 140 16.49 -12.71 9.28
C SER A 140 17.56 -13.83 9.42
N SER A 141 18.43 -13.94 8.43
CA SER A 141 19.49 -14.98 8.45
C SER A 141 20.50 -14.74 9.58
N ARG A 142 20.69 -13.49 9.97
CA ARG A 142 21.48 -13.05 11.13
C ARG A 142 20.80 -11.84 11.76
N PRO A 143 20.86 -11.68 13.11
CA PRO A 143 20.37 -10.49 13.78
C PRO A 143 21.09 -9.23 13.31
N PHE A 144 20.37 -8.16 13.06
CA PHE A 144 20.95 -6.91 12.56
C PHE A 144 21.74 -6.13 13.63
N ASP A 145 21.62 -6.50 14.89
CA ASP A 145 22.52 -6.01 15.95
C ASP A 145 23.98 -6.45 15.73
N GLN A 146 24.22 -7.51 14.95
CA GLN A 146 25.55 -7.99 14.56
C GLN A 146 26.06 -7.37 13.25
N PHE A 147 25.34 -6.42 12.67
CA PHE A 147 25.76 -5.77 11.43
C PHE A 147 27.08 -5.02 11.66
N PRO A 148 28.11 -5.23 10.80
CA PRO A 148 29.45 -4.73 11.07
C PRO A 148 29.52 -3.21 11.07
N LEU A 149 30.26 -2.66 12.03
CA LEU A 149 30.57 -1.23 12.11
C LEU A 149 31.79 -0.85 11.26
N ARG A 150 32.44 -1.80 10.65
CA ARG A 150 33.51 -1.57 9.67
C ARG A 150 33.22 -2.35 8.40
N ILE A 151 33.15 -1.65 7.28
CA ILE A 151 32.99 -2.22 5.94
C ILE A 151 34.12 -1.66 5.07
N PHE A 152 35.13 -2.48 4.77
CA PHE A 152 36.34 -2.05 4.09
C PHE A 152 36.97 -0.81 4.77
N ASP A 153 37.02 0.32 4.08
CA ASP A 153 37.60 1.58 4.59
C ASP A 153 36.58 2.44 5.36
N TRP A 154 35.31 2.04 5.38
CA TRP A 154 34.23 2.75 6.09
C TRP A 154 34.21 2.37 7.56
N GLN A 155 34.12 3.37 8.41
CA GLN A 155 33.97 3.22 9.87
C GLN A 155 32.61 3.74 10.30
N GLY A 156 31.84 2.91 10.97
CA GLY A 156 30.45 3.18 11.34
C GLY A 156 30.25 3.40 12.83
N VAL A 157 29.30 4.24 13.13
CA VAL A 157 28.75 4.43 14.48
C VAL A 157 27.27 4.06 14.43
N ARG A 158 26.85 3.14 15.31
CA ARG A 158 25.45 2.72 15.37
C ARG A 158 24.58 3.85 15.92
N THR A 159 23.47 4.11 15.26
CA THR A 159 22.43 5.03 15.71
C THR A 159 21.14 4.27 15.98
N THR A 160 20.26 4.84 16.76
CA THR A 160 18.96 4.24 17.11
C THR A 160 17.81 5.12 16.61
N MET A 161 16.73 4.48 16.26
CA MET A 161 15.50 5.17 15.89
C MET A 161 14.70 5.56 17.14
N GLU A 162 14.05 6.70 17.12
CA GLU A 162 13.14 7.11 18.18
C GLU A 162 12.00 6.12 18.36
N LYS A 163 11.57 5.91 19.60
CA LYS A 163 10.58 4.89 19.96
C LYS A 163 9.26 5.04 19.20
N GLU A 164 8.84 6.27 18.94
CA GLU A 164 7.61 6.57 18.19
C GLU A 164 7.64 5.98 16.78
N TYR A 165 8.77 6.08 16.08
CA TYR A 165 8.91 5.46 14.74
C TYR A 165 9.05 3.95 14.81
N LEU A 166 9.69 3.41 15.86
CA LEU A 166 9.77 1.96 16.08
C LEU A 166 8.37 1.33 16.20
N ASP A 167 7.52 1.95 17.00
CA ASP A 167 6.15 1.48 17.25
C ASP A 167 5.24 1.62 16.00
N ALA A 168 5.49 2.66 15.17
CA ALA A 168 4.70 2.92 13.97
C ALA A 168 5.08 1.99 12.80
N LEU A 169 6.37 1.69 12.62
CA LEU A 169 6.86 0.97 11.43
C LEU A 169 6.70 -0.55 11.49
N LYS A 170 6.56 -1.12 12.69
CA LYS A 170 6.26 -2.56 12.93
C LYS A 170 7.13 -3.54 12.14
N PHE A 171 8.42 -3.25 11.96
CA PHE A 171 9.39 -4.19 11.38
C PHE A 171 9.84 -5.22 12.45
N ASP A 172 10.41 -6.33 12.00
CA ASP A 172 10.89 -7.38 12.88
C ASP A 172 12.32 -7.15 13.36
N ASP A 173 13.16 -6.54 12.54
CA ASP A 173 14.55 -6.22 12.86
C ASP A 173 15.03 -5.03 12.01
N TYR A 174 16.02 -4.29 12.51
CA TYR A 174 16.57 -3.15 11.78
C TYR A 174 18.01 -2.83 12.19
N VAL A 175 18.68 -2.04 11.37
CA VAL A 175 19.94 -1.40 11.72
C VAL A 175 20.01 0.00 11.14
N MET A 176 20.59 0.89 11.91
CA MET A 176 21.00 2.25 11.51
C MET A 176 22.45 2.47 11.88
N VAL A 177 23.26 2.85 10.90
CA VAL A 177 24.70 3.13 11.10
C VAL A 177 25.12 4.32 10.24
N ASP A 178 25.79 5.27 10.86
CA ASP A 178 26.44 6.37 10.16
C ASP A 178 27.88 5.99 9.89
N TYR A 179 28.20 5.73 8.64
CA TYR A 179 29.54 5.39 8.18
C TYR A 179 30.28 6.63 7.71
N LYS A 180 31.58 6.69 7.99
CA LYS A 180 32.51 7.71 7.50
C LYS A 180 33.58 7.07 6.63
N ASP A 181 33.87 7.70 5.50
CA ASP A 181 35.01 7.36 4.67
C ASP A 181 36.33 7.89 5.28
N PRO A 182 37.49 7.56 4.72
CA PRO A 182 38.79 8.09 5.19
C PRO A 182 38.90 9.62 5.11
N GLN A 183 38.07 10.29 4.32
CA GLN A 183 38.00 11.75 4.18
C GLN A 183 37.02 12.37 5.18
N GLY A 184 36.37 11.57 6.02
CA GLY A 184 35.40 12.00 7.03
C GLY A 184 34.00 12.30 6.49
N LYS A 185 33.72 12.01 5.21
CA LYS A 185 32.38 12.18 4.61
C LYS A 185 31.44 11.06 5.04
N THR A 186 30.20 11.40 5.32
CA THR A 186 29.24 10.51 5.96
C THR A 186 28.29 9.86 4.94
N VAL A 187 27.98 8.59 5.18
CA VAL A 187 26.86 7.86 4.57
C VAL A 187 26.03 7.24 5.70
N SER A 188 24.78 7.66 5.83
CA SER A 188 23.80 7.06 6.74
C SER A 188 23.16 5.85 6.08
N PHE A 189 23.37 4.69 6.65
CA PHE A 189 22.80 3.41 6.23
C PHE A 189 21.65 3.03 7.14
N TYR A 190 20.53 2.69 6.53
CA TYR A 190 19.37 2.15 7.22
C TYR A 190 18.83 0.95 6.46
N THR A 191 18.51 -0.10 7.20
CA THR A 191 17.69 -1.20 6.68
C THR A 191 16.69 -1.65 7.73
N ALA A 192 15.47 -1.95 7.30
CA ALA A 192 14.41 -2.55 8.11
C ALA A 192 13.96 -3.84 7.43
N TYR A 193 13.92 -4.91 8.19
CA TYR A 193 13.52 -6.23 7.76
C TYR A 193 12.13 -6.58 8.29
N PHE A 194 11.31 -7.14 7.40
CA PHE A 194 9.97 -7.62 7.67
C PHE A 194 9.94 -9.12 7.38
N GLY A 195 9.87 -9.93 8.41
CA GLY A 195 9.79 -11.39 8.28
C GLY A 195 8.42 -11.85 7.79
N SER A 196 7.40 -10.99 7.95
CA SER A 196 6.08 -11.17 7.37
C SER A 196 5.42 -9.80 7.15
N GLN A 197 4.91 -9.57 5.95
CA GLN A 197 4.18 -8.34 5.64
C GLN A 197 2.67 -8.53 5.80
N THR A 198 2.22 -8.69 7.05
CA THR A 198 0.81 -8.77 7.43
C THR A 198 0.18 -7.39 7.61
N LYS A 199 -1.10 -7.31 7.99
CA LYS A 199 -1.77 -6.03 8.29
C LYS A 199 -0.96 -5.24 9.32
N GLY A 200 -0.53 -4.05 8.97
CA GLY A 200 0.21 -3.11 9.80
C GLY A 200 1.74 -3.26 9.78
N GLY A 201 2.28 -4.30 9.16
CA GLY A 201 3.72 -4.51 9.01
C GLY A 201 4.11 -4.66 7.54
N SER A 202 3.99 -3.62 6.73
CA SER A 202 4.39 -3.65 5.32
C SER A 202 5.49 -2.63 5.04
N ILE A 203 6.31 -2.94 4.04
CA ILE A 203 7.36 -2.02 3.58
C ILE A 203 6.72 -0.75 3.00
N HIS A 204 7.11 0.40 3.53
CA HIS A 204 6.75 1.73 3.02
C HIS A 204 7.91 2.33 2.22
N SER A 205 7.57 3.04 1.13
CA SER A 205 8.59 3.70 0.32
C SER A 205 9.08 4.99 1.00
N PRO A 206 10.39 5.26 1.01
CA PRO A 206 10.93 6.56 1.41
C PRO A 206 10.32 7.73 0.65
N ALA A 207 9.94 7.53 -0.62
CA ALA A 207 9.24 8.55 -1.41
C ALA A 207 7.89 8.97 -0.83
N SER A 208 7.25 8.11 -0.01
CA SER A 208 5.99 8.45 0.68
C SER A 208 6.22 9.03 2.08
N CYS A 209 7.28 8.60 2.77
CA CYS A 209 7.53 8.97 4.17
C CYS A 209 8.36 10.25 4.32
N LEU A 210 9.37 10.47 3.47
CA LEU A 210 10.27 11.60 3.58
C LEU A 210 9.59 12.97 3.38
N PRO A 211 8.63 13.13 2.42
CA PRO A 211 7.88 14.38 2.30
C PRO A 211 7.09 14.74 3.56
N GLY A 212 6.51 13.74 4.26
CA GLY A 212 5.85 13.94 5.56
C GLY A 212 6.78 14.49 6.64
N GLY A 213 8.08 14.20 6.55
CA GLY A 213 9.14 14.77 7.39
C GLY A 213 9.63 16.15 6.94
N GLY A 214 9.02 16.78 5.94
CA GLY A 214 9.38 18.10 5.42
C GLY A 214 10.51 18.11 4.37
N TRP A 215 10.87 16.95 3.82
CA TRP A 215 11.83 16.85 2.73
C TRP A 215 11.15 17.11 1.38
N VAL A 216 11.74 17.96 0.57
CA VAL A 216 11.29 18.24 -0.80
C VAL A 216 12.21 17.49 -1.76
N PHE A 217 11.63 16.67 -2.64
CA PHE A 217 12.36 16.01 -3.71
C PHE A 217 12.54 16.96 -4.89
N GLU A 218 13.79 17.33 -5.16
CA GLU A 218 14.18 18.15 -6.31
C GLU A 218 14.29 17.30 -7.57
N GLU A 219 14.93 16.14 -7.43
CA GLU A 219 15.10 15.16 -8.50
C GLU A 219 14.80 13.76 -7.96
N SER A 220 14.09 12.97 -8.75
CA SER A 220 13.85 11.57 -8.44
C SER A 220 13.85 10.71 -9.70
N GLY A 221 14.43 9.53 -9.60
CA GLY A 221 14.53 8.56 -10.69
C GLY A 221 15.24 7.30 -10.25
N ASP A 222 15.75 6.55 -11.21
CA ASP A 222 16.54 5.35 -10.97
C ASP A 222 17.97 5.58 -11.44
N VAL A 223 18.91 4.92 -10.77
CA VAL A 223 20.30 4.83 -11.22
C VAL A 223 20.72 3.38 -11.29
N THR A 224 21.46 3.03 -12.32
CA THR A 224 22.04 1.70 -12.51
C THR A 224 23.56 1.81 -12.54
N PHE A 225 24.25 1.00 -11.74
CA PHE A 225 25.70 0.98 -11.68
C PHE A 225 26.24 -0.45 -11.56
N PRO A 226 27.45 -0.73 -12.06
CA PRO A 226 28.04 -2.06 -11.99
C PRO A 226 28.41 -2.43 -10.56
N LEU A 227 28.17 -3.68 -10.18
CA LEU A 227 28.67 -4.27 -8.94
C LEU A 227 30.13 -4.69 -9.09
N LYS A 228 30.83 -4.88 -7.94
CA LYS A 228 32.22 -5.39 -7.94
C LYS A 228 32.28 -6.83 -8.49
N ASN A 229 33.44 -7.20 -9.04
CA ASN A 229 33.78 -8.57 -9.47
C ASN A 229 32.87 -9.17 -10.55
N GLY A 230 32.28 -8.36 -11.43
CA GLY A 230 31.45 -8.87 -12.52
C GLY A 230 30.12 -9.48 -12.07
N ALA A 231 29.68 -9.19 -10.84
CA ALA A 231 28.39 -9.65 -10.29
C ALA A 231 27.16 -9.02 -10.96
N GLY A 232 27.33 -8.37 -12.12
CA GLY A 232 26.26 -7.70 -12.85
C GLY A 232 26.10 -6.22 -12.48
N SER A 233 24.91 -5.68 -12.70
CA SER A 233 24.56 -4.31 -12.37
C SER A 233 23.44 -4.27 -11.33
N MET A 234 23.42 -3.21 -10.54
CA MET A 234 22.40 -2.95 -9.54
C MET A 234 21.62 -1.68 -9.92
N ARG A 235 20.30 -1.79 -9.92
CA ARG A 235 19.38 -0.65 -10.10
C ARG A 235 18.77 -0.27 -8.76
N VAL A 236 18.80 1.02 -8.43
CA VAL A 236 18.23 1.57 -7.20
C VAL A 236 17.43 2.82 -7.50
N ASN A 237 16.47 3.17 -6.65
CA ASN A 237 15.87 4.49 -6.69
C ASN A 237 16.89 5.51 -6.19
N ARG A 238 16.94 6.66 -6.86
CA ARG A 238 17.76 7.82 -6.56
C ARG A 238 16.87 9.02 -6.34
N ALA A 239 17.07 9.75 -5.26
CA ALA A 239 16.40 11.01 -5.05
C ALA A 239 17.37 12.04 -4.44
N TYR A 240 17.40 13.22 -5.03
CA TYR A 240 18.04 14.40 -4.48
C TYR A 240 16.97 15.22 -3.77
N MET A 241 17.22 15.57 -2.51
CA MET A 241 16.21 16.17 -1.65
C MET A 241 16.81 17.30 -0.79
N GLN A 242 15.93 18.24 -0.41
CA GLN A 242 16.31 19.40 0.38
C GLN A 242 15.32 19.63 1.52
N LYS A 243 15.86 20.07 2.67
CA LYS A 243 15.09 20.51 3.83
C LYS A 243 15.86 21.57 4.61
N GLY A 244 15.27 22.77 4.81
CA GLY A 244 15.85 23.81 5.66
C GLY A 244 17.29 24.21 5.30
N GLY A 245 17.64 24.19 4.00
CA GLY A 245 18.99 24.46 3.53
C GLY A 245 19.95 23.25 3.50
N THR A 246 19.58 22.15 4.14
CA THR A 246 20.32 20.88 4.05
C THR A 246 19.98 20.18 2.74
N ARG A 247 20.99 19.71 2.02
CA ARG A 247 20.85 18.99 0.74
C ARG A 247 21.38 17.57 0.93
N GLU A 248 20.59 16.59 0.54
CA GLU A 248 20.92 15.17 0.67
C GLU A 248 20.64 14.40 -0.62
N LEU A 249 21.47 13.42 -0.89
CA LEU A 249 21.25 12.42 -1.92
C LEU A 249 20.94 11.09 -1.25
N THR A 250 19.87 10.44 -1.68
CA THR A 250 19.44 9.14 -1.16
C THR A 250 19.32 8.10 -2.25
N TYR A 251 19.78 6.89 -1.97
CA TYR A 251 19.45 5.68 -2.71
C TYR A 251 18.60 4.77 -1.84
N TYR A 252 17.58 4.14 -2.44
CA TYR A 252 16.78 3.15 -1.74
C TYR A 252 16.25 2.07 -2.68
N TRP A 253 16.07 0.86 -2.15
CA TRP A 253 15.54 -0.30 -2.86
C TRP A 253 14.92 -1.29 -1.89
N PHE A 254 14.29 -2.31 -2.44
CA PHE A 254 13.56 -3.33 -1.69
C PHE A 254 14.11 -4.72 -2.03
N PRO A 255 15.02 -5.28 -1.20
CA PRO A 255 15.44 -6.67 -1.35
C PRO A 255 14.30 -7.62 -0.98
N GLN A 256 14.02 -8.58 -1.86
CA GLN A 256 13.01 -9.61 -1.62
C GLN A 256 13.40 -10.90 -2.33
N HIS A 257 13.63 -12.00 -1.61
CA HIS A 257 13.97 -13.33 -2.13
C HIS A 257 15.07 -13.29 -3.22
N GLY A 258 16.20 -12.69 -2.89
CA GLY A 258 17.34 -12.55 -3.79
C GLY A 258 17.14 -11.57 -4.95
N ARG A 259 16.00 -10.88 -5.04
CA ARG A 259 15.72 -9.85 -6.04
C ARG A 259 15.92 -8.45 -5.44
N ILE A 260 16.35 -7.52 -6.29
CA ILE A 260 16.38 -6.10 -5.97
C ILE A 260 15.22 -5.44 -6.70
N VAL A 261 14.24 -4.93 -5.96
CA VAL A 261 13.06 -4.29 -6.50
C VAL A 261 13.14 -2.79 -6.22
N THR A 262 12.85 -1.96 -7.22
CA THR A 262 12.82 -0.50 -7.09
C THR A 262 11.40 0.06 -7.11
N ASN A 263 10.49 -0.64 -7.78
CA ASN A 263 9.12 -0.21 -7.94
C ASN A 263 8.22 -0.81 -6.84
N LEU A 264 7.50 0.05 -6.08
CA LEU A 264 6.63 -0.37 -4.98
C LEU A 264 5.45 -1.24 -5.44
N PHE A 265 4.91 -0.98 -6.63
CA PHE A 265 3.84 -1.80 -7.19
C PHE A 265 4.33 -3.22 -7.51
N GLN A 266 5.51 -3.33 -8.13
CA GLN A 266 6.14 -4.64 -8.38
C GLN A 266 6.46 -5.37 -7.07
N LEU A 267 6.93 -4.65 -6.04
CA LEU A 267 7.16 -5.23 -4.72
C LEU A 267 5.87 -5.86 -4.16
N LYS A 268 4.75 -5.13 -4.19
CA LYS A 268 3.46 -5.64 -3.71
C LYS A 268 2.96 -6.83 -4.53
N LEU A 269 3.16 -6.79 -5.85
CA LEU A 269 2.80 -7.89 -6.73
C LEU A 269 3.64 -9.14 -6.43
N TYR A 270 4.94 -8.99 -6.26
CA TYR A 270 5.82 -10.10 -5.86
C TYR A 270 5.48 -10.63 -4.46
N THR A 271 5.20 -9.75 -3.50
CA THR A 271 4.76 -10.15 -2.16
C THR A 271 3.48 -10.98 -2.22
N PHE A 272 2.49 -10.56 -3.02
CA PHE A 272 1.26 -11.30 -3.23
C PHE A 272 1.53 -12.67 -3.90
N TRP A 273 2.32 -12.69 -4.97
CA TRP A 273 2.65 -13.93 -5.67
C TRP A 273 3.43 -14.92 -4.78
N ASN A 274 4.41 -14.42 -4.05
CA ASN A 274 5.20 -15.23 -3.12
C ASN A 274 4.35 -15.76 -1.95
N ALA A 275 3.36 -14.98 -1.49
CA ALA A 275 2.39 -15.44 -0.49
C ALA A 275 1.60 -16.67 -0.97
N LEU A 276 1.21 -16.68 -2.25
CA LEU A 276 0.45 -17.79 -2.85
C LEU A 276 1.31 -19.01 -3.15
N THR A 277 2.54 -18.81 -3.65
CA THR A 277 3.38 -19.89 -4.18
C THR A 277 4.35 -20.46 -3.15
N SER A 278 4.91 -19.62 -2.30
CA SER A 278 5.96 -19.98 -1.33
C SER A 278 5.55 -19.78 0.12
N ARG A 279 4.36 -19.27 0.39
CA ARG A 279 3.87 -18.88 1.73
C ARG A 279 4.79 -17.88 2.45
N ARG A 280 5.53 -17.08 1.69
CA ARG A 280 6.51 -16.11 2.20
C ARG A 280 6.12 -14.71 1.75
N THR A 281 6.22 -13.76 2.67
CA THR A 281 6.00 -12.32 2.38
C THR A 281 7.14 -11.45 2.90
N ASP A 282 8.23 -12.07 3.34
CA ASP A 282 9.39 -11.40 3.89
C ASP A 282 10.08 -10.51 2.85
N GLY A 283 10.74 -9.49 3.34
CA GLY A 283 11.49 -8.52 2.53
C GLY A 283 12.09 -7.43 3.39
N ALA A 284 12.87 -6.57 2.78
CA ALA A 284 13.48 -5.46 3.48
C ALA A 284 13.35 -4.14 2.70
N LEU A 285 13.44 -3.03 3.42
CA LEU A 285 13.74 -1.72 2.89
C LEU A 285 15.21 -1.43 3.16
N VAL A 286 15.94 -1.00 2.16
CA VAL A 286 17.30 -0.47 2.31
C VAL A 286 17.32 0.98 1.85
N ARG A 287 17.97 1.82 2.62
CA ARG A 287 18.16 3.23 2.32
C ARG A 287 19.58 3.66 2.71
N VAL A 288 20.23 4.36 1.82
CA VAL A 288 21.52 5.02 2.07
C VAL A 288 21.41 6.49 1.72
N ILE A 289 21.87 7.35 2.60
CA ILE A 289 21.79 8.82 2.46
C ILE A 289 23.18 9.41 2.67
N THR A 290 23.51 10.43 1.87
CA THR A 290 24.71 11.25 2.10
C THR A 290 24.38 12.72 1.94
N PRO A 291 24.93 13.61 2.78
CA PRO A 291 24.86 15.04 2.54
C PRO A 291 25.56 15.41 1.22
N VAL A 292 25.02 16.41 0.51
CA VAL A 292 25.71 17.09 -0.57
C VAL A 292 26.37 18.33 0.03
N TYR A 293 27.68 18.26 0.25
CA TYR A 293 28.44 19.35 0.90
C TYR A 293 28.51 20.59 0.01
N GLU A 294 28.70 21.76 0.59
CA GLU A 294 28.71 23.03 -0.18
C GLU A 294 29.79 23.08 -1.25
N SER A 295 30.93 22.42 -1.02
CA SER A 295 32.06 22.35 -1.97
C SER A 295 31.96 21.19 -2.97
N GLU A 296 30.86 20.43 -2.98
CA GLU A 296 30.69 19.25 -3.81
C GLU A 296 29.68 19.46 -4.93
N GLN A 297 29.95 18.78 -6.05
CA GLN A 297 28.93 18.54 -7.07
C GLN A 297 28.09 17.32 -6.70
N LEU A 298 26.86 17.25 -7.21
CA LEU A 298 25.96 16.13 -6.98
C LEU A 298 26.56 14.79 -7.45
N ALA A 299 27.41 14.82 -8.49
CA ALA A 299 28.13 13.65 -9.01
C ALA A 299 29.13 13.05 -8.00
N ASP A 300 29.71 13.87 -7.14
CA ASP A 300 30.64 13.38 -6.09
C ASP A 300 29.86 12.60 -5.02
N ALA A 301 28.69 13.11 -4.63
CA ALA A 301 27.77 12.41 -3.73
C ALA A 301 27.24 11.09 -4.35
N ASP A 302 26.91 11.09 -5.64
CA ASP A 302 26.54 9.88 -6.38
C ASP A 302 27.69 8.85 -6.36
N THR A 303 28.92 9.27 -6.63
CA THR A 303 30.10 8.41 -6.61
C THR A 303 30.31 7.78 -5.23
N ARG A 304 30.16 8.57 -4.17
CA ARG A 304 30.25 8.14 -2.77
C ARG A 304 29.18 7.09 -2.43
N LEU A 305 27.89 7.35 -2.75
CA LEU A 305 26.82 6.39 -2.49
C LEU A 305 26.99 5.09 -3.29
N GLN A 306 27.39 5.18 -4.57
CA GLN A 306 27.68 3.98 -5.37
C GLN A 306 28.83 3.18 -4.80
N GLY A 307 29.92 3.83 -4.37
CA GLY A 307 31.07 3.20 -3.72
C GLY A 307 30.65 2.42 -2.47
N PHE A 308 29.98 3.09 -1.55
CA PHE A 308 29.47 2.47 -0.32
C PHE A 308 28.48 1.33 -0.62
N THR A 309 27.52 1.55 -1.51
CA THR A 309 26.48 0.56 -1.84
C THR A 309 27.11 -0.72 -2.43
N ARG A 310 28.13 -0.60 -3.29
CA ARG A 310 28.85 -1.77 -3.85
C ARG A 310 29.53 -2.61 -2.77
N GLU A 311 30.04 -1.98 -1.72
CA GLU A 311 30.75 -2.65 -0.63
C GLU A 311 29.79 -3.22 0.41
N MET A 312 28.72 -2.53 0.69
CA MET A 312 27.74 -2.91 1.70
C MET A 312 26.79 -4.03 1.21
N THR A 313 26.38 -4.03 -0.07
CA THR A 313 25.39 -4.98 -0.60
C THR A 313 25.75 -6.46 -0.36
N PRO A 314 26.98 -6.94 -0.62
CA PRO A 314 27.35 -8.33 -0.34
C PRO A 314 27.32 -8.65 1.15
N VAL A 315 27.64 -7.69 2.02
CA VAL A 315 27.54 -7.85 3.49
C VAL A 315 26.07 -7.99 3.89
N LEU A 316 25.21 -7.09 3.44
CA LEU A 316 23.77 -7.13 3.72
C LEU A 316 23.12 -8.44 3.25
N ALA A 317 23.54 -8.97 2.10
CA ALA A 317 23.03 -10.23 1.57
C ALA A 317 23.24 -11.44 2.51
N THR A 318 24.17 -11.36 3.47
CA THR A 318 24.37 -12.41 4.49
C THR A 318 23.38 -12.33 5.64
N PHE A 319 22.67 -11.22 5.80
CA PHE A 319 21.66 -11.00 6.84
C PHE A 319 20.23 -11.27 6.34
N LEU A 320 20.02 -11.18 5.04
CA LEU A 320 18.72 -11.41 4.43
C LEU A 320 18.55 -12.90 4.06
N PRO A 321 17.38 -13.50 4.31
CA PRO A 321 17.10 -14.87 3.87
C PRO A 321 17.01 -14.93 2.34
N LYS A 322 17.47 -16.06 1.80
CA LYS A 322 17.45 -16.35 0.35
C LYS A 322 16.09 -16.87 -0.10
#